data_33ca95eea589cadbfcd80ff1ae8244d9
#
_entry.id   33ca95eea589cadbfcd80ff1ae8244d9
#
_cell.length_a   1.000
_cell.length_b   1.000
_cell.length_c   1.000
_cell.angle_alpha   90.00
_cell.angle_beta   90.00
_cell.angle_gamma   90.00
#
_symmetry.space_group_name_H-M   'P 1'
#
loop_
_entity.id
_entity.type
_entity.pdbx_description
1 polymer ?
#
loop_
_entity_poly.entity_id
_entity_poly.type
_entity_poly.pdbx_seq_one_letter_code
_entity_poly.pdbx_strand_id
1 'polypeptide(L)'
;MIIDKLKSLLQEAPPAMAFEISEAGIAAARIGARAELDFLPLKPGTLCVSPLKENVLDPDEFVMAVRSLAGTQAARKRRDVALILPDFSARISVLDFDSFPKDPKEQASLIRFRLKRSVPFDVESAAMSYWAQSGAKGKTDVVVVIAPLEIVSRYESPFRTAGMNPGMITTSCLAALELAPEAGLSVLAKLTGRVLTVVVRDKIQLKLVRCLELPSPSMEDVVSVLVPTFVYIEDNLGRRAEKLLLCGFGASTAEAESRFAEELGVEVEPLRSPLGTPGENNAGLLGYLRSIAKNN
;
A
#
# COMPACT_ATOMS: atom_id res chain seq x y z
N MET A 1 6.99 -21.98 -21.95
CA MET A 1 8.24 -22.46 -21.31
C MET A 1 9.52 -21.71 -21.69
N ILE A 2 9.88 -21.51 -22.97
CA ILE A 2 11.07 -20.67 -23.35
C ILE A 2 10.76 -19.18 -23.24
N ILE A 3 9.57 -18.75 -23.65
CA ILE A 3 9.12 -17.34 -23.60
C ILE A 3 8.92 -16.86 -22.14
N ASP A 4 8.47 -17.75 -21.26
CA ASP A 4 8.29 -17.39 -19.84
C ASP A 4 9.64 -17.27 -19.12
N LYS A 5 10.63 -18.12 -19.48
CA LYS A 5 12.01 -17.97 -19.02
C LYS A 5 12.69 -16.71 -19.56
N LEU A 6 12.40 -16.32 -20.81
CA LEU A 6 12.91 -15.06 -21.37
C LEU A 6 12.25 -13.82 -20.71
N LYS A 7 10.97 -13.87 -20.38
CA LYS A 7 10.30 -12.82 -19.61
C LYS A 7 10.85 -12.69 -18.20
N SER A 8 11.17 -13.80 -17.52
CA SER A 8 11.78 -13.76 -16.18
C SER A 8 13.23 -13.26 -16.19
N LEU A 9 13.96 -13.45 -17.30
CA LEU A 9 15.32 -12.90 -17.49
C LEU A 9 15.34 -11.40 -17.84
N LEU A 10 14.19 -10.84 -18.28
CA LEU A 10 14.02 -9.42 -18.58
C LEU A 10 13.35 -8.66 -17.40
N GLN A 11 12.86 -9.34 -16.39
CA GLN A 11 12.42 -8.68 -15.16
C GLN A 11 13.64 -8.32 -14.33
N GLU A 12 13.85 -7.02 -14.14
CA GLU A 12 14.86 -6.52 -13.20
C GLU A 12 14.60 -7.14 -11.82
N ALA A 13 15.69 -7.60 -11.19
CA ALA A 13 15.59 -8.12 -9.83
C ALA A 13 15.00 -7.05 -8.90
N PRO A 14 14.10 -7.43 -7.98
CA PRO A 14 13.52 -6.47 -7.05
C PRO A 14 14.62 -5.78 -6.24
N PRO A 15 14.47 -4.47 -5.93
CA PRO A 15 15.46 -3.73 -5.17
C PRO A 15 15.83 -4.40 -3.85
N ALA A 16 17.14 -4.52 -3.58
CA ALA A 16 17.65 -5.14 -2.34
C ALA A 16 17.52 -4.23 -1.11
N MET A 17 17.09 -2.99 -1.28
CA MET A 17 16.76 -2.05 -0.20
C MET A 17 15.34 -1.55 -0.38
N ALA A 18 14.60 -1.48 0.71
CA ALA A 18 13.25 -0.96 0.72
C ALA A 18 13.04 -0.02 1.91
N PHE A 19 12.19 0.98 1.72
CA PHE A 19 11.88 1.98 2.72
C PHE A 19 10.36 2.17 2.79
N GLU A 20 9.77 1.99 3.95
CA GLU A 20 8.39 2.37 4.23
C GLU A 20 8.35 3.69 4.98
N ILE A 21 7.63 4.64 4.44
CA ILE A 21 7.57 6.02 4.91
C ILE A 21 6.25 6.23 5.64
N SER A 22 6.31 6.87 6.80
CA SER A 22 5.15 7.30 7.60
C SER A 22 5.44 8.64 8.25
N GLU A 23 4.42 9.31 8.80
CA GLU A 23 4.61 10.55 9.58
C GLU A 23 5.46 10.31 10.83
N ALA A 24 5.42 9.10 11.40
CA ALA A 24 6.20 8.74 12.58
C ALA A 24 7.69 8.49 12.27
N GLY A 25 8.00 8.08 11.03
CA GLY A 25 9.39 7.75 10.68
C GLY A 25 9.51 6.95 9.38
N ILE A 26 10.72 6.45 9.18
CA ILE A 26 11.08 5.63 8.03
C ILE A 26 11.53 4.25 8.53
N ALA A 27 10.78 3.21 8.17
CA ALA A 27 11.25 1.84 8.31
C ALA A 27 12.10 1.47 7.08
N ALA A 28 13.24 0.85 7.30
CA ALA A 28 14.15 0.45 6.24
C ALA A 28 14.45 -1.05 6.34
N ALA A 29 14.58 -1.69 5.19
CA ALA A 29 15.07 -3.07 5.10
C ALA A 29 16.22 -3.15 4.11
N ARG A 30 17.25 -3.90 4.51
CA ARG A 30 18.33 -4.32 3.62
C ARG A 30 18.26 -5.83 3.47
N ILE A 31 18.15 -6.29 2.23
CA ILE A 31 18.04 -7.70 1.89
C ILE A 31 19.43 -8.24 1.60
N GLY A 32 19.89 -9.11 2.49
CA GLY A 32 21.13 -9.86 2.39
C GLY A 32 20.89 -11.34 2.68
N ALA A 33 21.85 -12.01 3.28
CA ALA A 33 21.67 -13.39 3.77
C ALA A 33 20.57 -13.48 4.85
N ARG A 34 20.37 -12.38 5.58
CA ARG A 34 19.21 -12.11 6.43
C ARG A 34 18.72 -10.70 6.17
N ALA A 35 17.41 -10.47 6.33
CA ALA A 35 16.87 -9.13 6.26
C ALA A 35 17.22 -8.37 7.54
N GLU A 36 17.86 -7.21 7.39
CA GLU A 36 18.10 -6.26 8.47
C GLU A 36 16.99 -5.23 8.43
N LEU A 37 16.33 -5.00 9.56
CA LEU A 37 15.24 -4.06 9.71
C LEU A 37 15.63 -2.95 10.67
N ASP A 38 15.48 -1.71 10.23
CA ASP A 38 15.73 -0.51 11.03
C ASP A 38 14.50 0.39 11.00
N PHE A 39 14.31 1.18 12.05
CA PHE A 39 13.31 2.24 12.09
C PHE A 39 13.94 3.53 12.60
N LEU A 40 13.85 4.58 11.81
CA LEU A 40 14.32 5.90 12.18
C LEU A 40 13.12 6.82 12.39
N PRO A 41 12.84 7.29 13.61
CA PRO A 41 11.79 8.24 13.85
C PRO A 41 12.09 9.58 13.19
N LEU A 42 11.06 10.24 12.65
CA LEU A 42 11.13 11.61 12.15
C LEU A 42 10.65 12.59 13.21
N LYS A 43 11.14 13.82 13.13
CA LYS A 43 10.60 14.89 13.97
C LYS A 43 9.14 15.14 13.63
N PRO A 44 8.27 15.37 14.61
CA PRO A 44 6.88 15.74 14.36
C PRO A 44 6.78 16.93 13.41
N GLY A 45 5.92 16.82 12.39
CA GLY A 45 5.75 17.85 11.37
C GLY A 45 6.73 17.80 10.19
N THR A 46 7.67 16.84 10.14
CA THR A 46 8.49 16.61 8.95
C THR A 46 7.64 16.18 7.76
N LEU A 47 6.68 15.29 8.02
CA LEU A 47 5.71 14.83 7.04
C LEU A 47 4.28 15.12 7.51
N CYS A 48 3.39 15.40 6.54
CA CYS A 48 1.94 15.47 6.74
C CYS A 48 1.25 14.83 5.54
N VAL A 49 0.77 13.60 5.71
CA VAL A 49 0.29 12.79 4.60
C VAL A 49 -1.06 13.27 4.10
N SER A 50 -1.16 13.56 2.82
CA SER A 50 -2.35 14.06 2.17
C SER A 50 -2.37 13.67 0.69
N PRO A 51 -3.54 13.38 0.10
CA PRO A 51 -3.65 13.15 -1.34
C PRO A 51 -3.70 14.46 -2.15
N LEU A 52 -3.70 15.62 -1.50
CA LEU A 52 -3.94 16.93 -2.13
C LEU A 52 -2.87 17.96 -1.88
N LYS A 53 -2.20 17.88 -0.73
CA LYS A 53 -1.25 18.89 -0.26
C LYS A 53 0.16 18.34 -0.32
N GLU A 54 1.14 19.23 -0.23
CA GLU A 54 2.51 18.84 -0.03
C GLU A 54 2.65 17.96 1.21
N ASN A 55 3.31 16.81 1.06
CA ASN A 55 3.47 15.85 2.14
C ASN A 55 4.78 16.02 2.90
N VAL A 56 5.82 16.54 2.25
CA VAL A 56 7.15 16.74 2.84
C VAL A 56 7.29 18.19 3.26
N LEU A 57 7.05 18.48 4.55
CA LEU A 57 7.05 19.85 5.08
C LEU A 57 8.44 20.31 5.51
N ASP A 58 9.31 19.38 5.93
CA ASP A 58 10.73 19.64 6.23
C ASP A 58 11.61 18.74 5.33
N PRO A 59 11.96 19.22 4.11
CA PRO A 59 12.77 18.45 3.17
C PRO A 59 14.19 18.17 3.68
N ASP A 60 14.77 19.07 4.45
CA ASP A 60 16.15 18.95 4.95
C ASP A 60 16.22 17.84 6.01
N GLU A 61 15.30 17.83 6.96
CA GLU A 61 15.20 16.76 7.95
C GLU A 61 14.97 15.40 7.27
N PHE A 62 14.07 15.37 6.28
CA PHE A 62 13.78 14.12 5.56
C PHE A 62 15.00 13.61 4.77
N VAL A 63 15.76 14.50 4.11
CA VAL A 63 17.02 14.12 3.44
C VAL A 63 18.05 13.61 4.43
N MET A 64 18.19 14.23 5.61
CA MET A 64 19.11 13.77 6.65
C MET A 64 18.72 12.37 7.16
N ALA A 65 17.44 12.13 7.40
CA ALA A 65 16.95 10.83 7.83
C ALA A 65 17.23 9.73 6.78
N VAL A 66 16.94 10.01 5.51
CA VAL A 66 17.21 9.07 4.41
C VAL A 66 18.70 8.78 4.28
N ARG A 67 19.57 9.79 4.40
CA ARG A 67 21.04 9.60 4.37
C ARG A 67 21.54 8.76 5.52
N SER A 68 21.00 8.94 6.71
CA SER A 68 21.35 8.13 7.89
C SER A 68 21.05 6.64 7.66
N LEU A 69 19.89 6.32 7.10
CA LEU A 69 19.51 4.93 6.77
C LEU A 69 20.25 4.36 5.57
N ALA A 70 20.67 5.19 4.63
CA ALA A 70 21.43 4.76 3.45
C ALA A 70 22.83 4.22 3.79
N GLY A 71 23.38 4.60 4.94
CA GLY A 71 24.71 4.24 5.40
C GLY A 71 25.83 4.94 4.61
N THR A 72 27.06 4.86 5.14
CA THR A 72 28.24 5.57 4.64
C THR A 72 28.89 4.98 3.38
N GLN A 73 28.35 3.90 2.83
CA GLN A 73 28.90 3.33 1.60
C GLN A 73 28.63 4.25 0.42
N ALA A 74 29.64 5.06 0.09
CA ALA A 74 29.73 5.77 -1.19
C ALA A 74 29.74 4.73 -2.32
N ALA A 75 28.55 4.33 -2.76
CA ALA A 75 28.44 3.40 -3.87
C ALA A 75 28.88 4.10 -5.15
N ARG A 76 29.87 3.54 -5.85
CA ARG A 76 30.27 3.95 -7.21
C ARG A 76 29.12 3.84 -8.24
N LYS A 77 28.02 3.18 -7.89
CA LYS A 77 26.82 2.96 -8.69
C LYS A 77 25.59 3.35 -7.87
N ARG A 78 24.63 4.05 -8.48
CA ARG A 78 23.31 4.29 -7.86
C ARG A 78 22.70 2.94 -7.50
N ARG A 79 22.10 2.88 -6.30
CA ARG A 79 21.43 1.67 -5.80
C ARG A 79 19.93 1.82 -6.03
N ASP A 80 19.34 0.85 -6.69
CA ASP A 80 17.88 0.80 -6.82
C ASP A 80 17.25 0.47 -5.47
N VAL A 81 16.18 1.20 -5.16
CA VAL A 81 15.44 1.07 -3.90
C VAL A 81 13.95 0.98 -4.16
N ALA A 82 13.23 0.25 -3.31
CA ALA A 82 11.78 0.27 -3.27
C ALA A 82 11.30 1.30 -2.26
N LEU A 83 10.35 2.13 -2.66
CA LEU A 83 9.67 3.08 -1.78
C LEU A 83 8.25 2.61 -1.55
N ILE A 84 7.89 2.52 -0.28
CA ILE A 84 6.55 2.16 0.18
C ILE A 84 5.96 3.41 0.81
N LEU A 85 5.06 4.06 0.07
CA LEU A 85 4.47 5.33 0.46
C LEU A 85 3.29 5.13 1.42
N PRO A 86 2.98 6.15 2.22
CA PRO A 86 1.77 6.14 3.04
C PRO A 86 0.51 5.97 2.19
N ASP A 87 -0.44 5.19 2.66
CA ASP A 87 -1.66 4.87 1.90
C ASP A 87 -2.47 6.11 1.50
N PHE A 88 -2.53 7.10 2.38
CA PHE A 88 -3.33 8.32 2.15
C PHE A 88 -2.68 9.29 1.15
N SER A 89 -1.42 9.08 0.73
CA SER A 89 -0.75 9.89 -0.31
C SER A 89 -1.23 9.56 -1.73
N ALA A 90 -1.98 8.47 -1.91
CA ALA A 90 -2.50 8.01 -3.19
C ALA A 90 -3.99 7.68 -3.12
N ARG A 91 -4.62 7.53 -4.27
CA ARG A 91 -5.96 6.96 -4.40
C ARG A 91 -5.87 5.60 -5.08
N ILE A 92 -6.50 4.60 -4.47
CA ILE A 92 -6.61 3.27 -5.02
C ILE A 92 -8.08 3.02 -5.32
N SER A 93 -8.37 2.61 -6.54
CA SER A 93 -9.75 2.35 -7.00
C SER A 93 -9.83 1.02 -7.73
N VAL A 94 -10.93 0.33 -7.60
CA VAL A 94 -11.27 -0.83 -8.44
C VAL A 94 -12.41 -0.40 -9.35
N LEU A 95 -12.14 -0.39 -10.66
CA LEU A 95 -13.07 0.03 -11.70
C LEU A 95 -13.53 -1.19 -12.49
N ASP A 96 -14.84 -1.32 -12.71
CA ASP A 96 -15.40 -2.37 -13.56
C ASP A 96 -15.62 -1.87 -15.00
N PHE A 97 -15.31 -2.74 -15.96
CA PHE A 97 -15.51 -2.48 -17.38
C PHE A 97 -16.18 -3.69 -18.06
N ASP A 98 -17.25 -3.43 -18.83
CA ASP A 98 -17.86 -4.47 -19.67
C ASP A 98 -16.93 -4.89 -20.80
N SER A 99 -16.14 -3.95 -21.32
CA SER A 99 -15.09 -4.16 -22.31
C SER A 99 -13.89 -3.30 -21.98
N PHE A 100 -12.69 -3.90 -21.95
CA PHE A 100 -11.45 -3.18 -21.65
C PHE A 100 -10.52 -3.25 -22.86
N PRO A 101 -10.04 -2.11 -23.38
CA PRO A 101 -9.20 -2.06 -24.57
C PRO A 101 -7.92 -2.89 -24.43
N LYS A 102 -7.32 -3.30 -25.55
CA LYS A 102 -6.01 -3.97 -25.55
C LYS A 102 -4.85 -3.00 -25.65
N ASP A 103 -5.07 -1.85 -26.29
CA ASP A 103 -4.03 -0.83 -26.43
C ASP A 103 -3.80 -0.08 -25.11
N PRO A 104 -2.54 -0.02 -24.63
CA PRO A 104 -2.22 0.63 -23.34
C PRO A 104 -2.59 2.13 -23.29
N LYS A 105 -2.54 2.83 -24.42
CA LYS A 105 -2.92 4.27 -24.48
C LYS A 105 -4.42 4.44 -24.32
N GLU A 106 -5.22 3.60 -24.98
CA GLU A 106 -6.67 3.61 -24.84
C GLU A 106 -7.08 3.21 -23.41
N GLN A 107 -6.40 2.20 -22.82
CA GLN A 107 -6.60 1.81 -21.41
C GLN A 107 -6.38 3.00 -20.48
N ALA A 108 -5.24 3.66 -20.59
CA ALA A 108 -4.90 4.80 -19.75
C ALA A 108 -5.91 5.96 -19.90
N SER A 109 -6.31 6.27 -21.13
CA SER A 109 -7.31 7.32 -21.40
C SER A 109 -8.67 6.97 -20.81
N LEU A 110 -9.11 5.73 -20.95
CA LEU A 110 -10.40 5.27 -20.41
C LEU A 110 -10.40 5.29 -18.87
N ILE A 111 -9.30 4.87 -18.24
CA ILE A 111 -9.14 4.92 -16.78
C ILE A 111 -9.18 6.37 -16.29
N ARG A 112 -8.41 7.28 -16.90
CA ARG A 112 -8.41 8.71 -16.55
C ARG A 112 -9.79 9.32 -16.68
N PHE A 113 -10.51 9.01 -17.75
CA PHE A 113 -11.88 9.48 -17.94
C PHE A 113 -12.81 9.04 -16.81
N ARG A 114 -12.73 7.78 -16.38
CA ARG A 114 -13.53 7.25 -15.26
C ARG A 114 -13.16 7.90 -13.92
N LEU A 115 -11.88 8.17 -13.69
CA LEU A 115 -11.39 8.74 -12.43
C LEU A 115 -11.61 10.25 -12.31
N LYS A 116 -11.75 10.97 -13.41
CA LYS A 116 -11.82 12.45 -13.44
C LYS A 116 -12.82 13.08 -12.47
N ARG A 117 -13.90 12.36 -12.13
CA ARG A 117 -14.92 12.84 -11.20
C ARG A 117 -14.81 12.26 -9.79
N SER A 118 -13.92 11.29 -9.57
CA SER A 118 -13.80 10.56 -8.31
C SER A 118 -12.54 10.89 -7.53
N VAL A 119 -11.55 11.51 -8.16
CA VAL A 119 -10.35 12.00 -7.49
C VAL A 119 -10.36 13.53 -7.41
N PRO A 120 -9.83 14.11 -6.33
CA PRO A 120 -9.91 15.55 -6.08
C PRO A 120 -8.73 16.34 -6.67
N PHE A 121 -7.98 15.76 -7.62
CA PHE A 121 -6.83 16.37 -8.30
C PHE A 121 -6.87 16.09 -9.80
N ASP A 122 -6.05 16.80 -10.57
CA ASP A 122 -5.98 16.61 -12.01
C ASP A 122 -5.36 15.26 -12.37
N VAL A 123 -6.15 14.43 -13.06
CA VAL A 123 -5.74 13.08 -13.47
C VAL A 123 -4.69 13.08 -14.60
N GLU A 124 -4.62 14.16 -15.37
CA GLU A 124 -3.68 14.23 -16.53
C GLU A 124 -2.24 14.45 -16.04
N SER A 125 -2.06 15.20 -14.97
CA SER A 125 -0.76 15.45 -14.34
C SER A 125 -0.39 14.44 -13.25
N ALA A 126 -1.20 13.38 -13.08
CA ALA A 126 -0.98 12.39 -12.02
C ALA A 126 -0.15 11.19 -12.52
N ALA A 127 0.71 10.68 -11.61
CA ALA A 127 1.31 9.37 -11.76
C ALA A 127 0.23 8.30 -11.58
N MET A 128 0.17 7.34 -12.51
CA MET A 128 -0.85 6.30 -12.51
C MET A 128 -0.23 4.95 -12.86
N SER A 129 -0.58 3.94 -12.06
CA SER A 129 -0.31 2.53 -12.33
C SER A 129 -1.61 1.75 -12.23
N TYR A 130 -1.75 0.70 -13.04
CA TYR A 130 -2.95 -0.13 -13.03
C TYR A 130 -2.67 -1.55 -13.50
N TRP A 131 -3.53 -2.47 -13.09
CA TRP A 131 -3.56 -3.83 -13.64
C TRP A 131 -4.99 -4.35 -13.74
N ALA A 132 -5.21 -5.18 -14.75
CA ALA A 132 -6.50 -5.82 -14.98
C ALA A 132 -6.58 -7.16 -14.24
N GLN A 133 -7.76 -7.48 -13.73
CA GLN A 133 -8.11 -8.75 -13.12
C GLN A 133 -9.49 -9.18 -13.59
N SER A 134 -9.84 -10.47 -13.41
CA SER A 134 -11.16 -10.96 -13.80
C SER A 134 -12.25 -10.34 -12.91
N GLY A 135 -13.23 -9.72 -13.52
CA GLY A 135 -14.40 -9.18 -12.87
C GLY A 135 -15.56 -10.17 -12.80
N ALA A 136 -16.66 -9.77 -12.15
CA ALA A 136 -17.89 -10.54 -12.10
C ALA A 136 -18.58 -10.56 -13.48
N LYS A 137 -19.29 -11.65 -13.79
CA LYS A 137 -20.14 -11.79 -15.00
C LYS A 137 -19.39 -11.52 -16.33
N GLY A 138 -18.10 -11.87 -16.39
CA GLY A 138 -17.28 -11.69 -17.59
C GLY A 138 -16.76 -10.27 -17.82
N LYS A 139 -16.95 -9.35 -16.88
CA LYS A 139 -16.36 -8.02 -16.88
C LYS A 139 -14.85 -8.08 -16.58
N THR A 140 -14.19 -6.97 -16.79
CA THR A 140 -12.80 -6.76 -16.36
C THR A 140 -12.80 -5.75 -15.21
N ASP A 141 -12.30 -6.15 -14.06
CA ASP A 141 -11.98 -5.24 -12.97
C ASP A 141 -10.57 -4.70 -13.18
N VAL A 142 -10.38 -3.41 -13.04
CA VAL A 142 -9.07 -2.76 -13.14
C VAL A 142 -8.76 -2.07 -11.84
N VAL A 143 -7.70 -2.51 -11.19
CA VAL A 143 -7.17 -1.83 -10.01
C VAL A 143 -6.28 -0.71 -10.47
N VAL A 144 -6.54 0.49 -9.98
CA VAL A 144 -5.81 1.71 -10.33
C VAL A 144 -5.24 2.33 -9.08
N VAL A 145 -3.96 2.67 -9.13
CA VAL A 145 -3.28 3.50 -8.12
C VAL A 145 -2.91 4.81 -8.80
N ILE A 146 -3.36 5.92 -8.24
CA ILE A 146 -3.12 7.25 -8.82
C ILE A 146 -2.77 8.26 -7.71
N ALA A 147 -1.77 9.08 -7.95
CA ALA A 147 -1.34 10.14 -7.04
C ALA A 147 -0.84 11.36 -7.83
N PRO A 148 -0.95 12.59 -7.30
CA PRO A 148 -0.30 13.75 -7.92
C PRO A 148 1.19 13.49 -8.12
N LEU A 149 1.70 13.71 -9.33
CA LEU A 149 3.12 13.46 -9.65
C LEU A 149 4.05 14.27 -8.75
N GLU A 150 3.61 15.45 -8.34
CA GLU A 150 4.37 16.31 -7.42
C GLU A 150 4.57 15.63 -6.07
N ILE A 151 3.52 15.03 -5.49
CA ILE A 151 3.62 14.29 -4.22
C ILE A 151 4.62 13.13 -4.34
N VAL A 152 4.50 12.33 -5.41
CA VAL A 152 5.44 11.21 -5.66
C VAL A 152 6.88 11.72 -5.77
N SER A 153 7.09 12.79 -6.55
CA SER A 153 8.42 13.39 -6.75
C SER A 153 9.04 13.93 -5.46
N ARG A 154 8.23 14.46 -4.55
CA ARG A 154 8.70 14.94 -3.24
C ARG A 154 9.20 13.79 -2.35
N TYR A 155 8.55 12.65 -2.39
CA TYR A 155 9.05 11.46 -1.69
C TYR A 155 10.31 10.87 -2.33
N GLU A 156 10.42 10.88 -3.66
CA GLU A 156 11.59 10.36 -4.38
C GLU A 156 12.84 11.22 -4.21
N SER A 157 12.69 12.55 -4.17
CA SER A 157 13.78 13.52 -4.19
C SER A 157 14.84 13.29 -3.11
N PRO A 158 14.52 13.06 -1.83
CA PRO A 158 15.50 12.77 -0.79
C PRO A 158 16.35 11.53 -1.07
N PHE A 159 15.76 10.49 -1.63
CA PHE A 159 16.47 9.26 -2.00
C PHE A 159 17.41 9.50 -3.17
N ARG A 160 16.97 10.24 -4.19
CA ARG A 160 17.84 10.65 -5.31
C ARG A 160 19.01 11.51 -4.85
N THR A 161 18.76 12.42 -3.91
CA THR A 161 19.79 13.28 -3.28
C THR A 161 20.77 12.46 -2.45
N ALA A 162 20.32 11.35 -1.86
CA ALA A 162 21.18 10.41 -1.14
C ALA A 162 21.90 9.38 -2.06
N GLY A 163 21.83 9.55 -3.39
CA GLY A 163 22.51 8.67 -4.36
C GLY A 163 21.80 7.34 -4.61
N MET A 164 20.53 7.24 -4.24
CA MET A 164 19.67 6.08 -4.51
C MET A 164 18.76 6.35 -5.71
N ASN A 165 18.28 5.29 -6.35
CA ASN A 165 17.34 5.36 -7.45
C ASN A 165 16.02 4.67 -7.06
N PRO A 166 14.92 5.40 -6.82
CA PRO A 166 13.61 4.79 -6.64
C PRO A 166 13.16 4.06 -7.90
N GLY A 167 13.40 2.75 -7.94
CA GLY A 167 13.06 1.88 -9.07
C GLY A 167 11.68 1.25 -8.94
N MET A 168 11.14 1.21 -7.73
CA MET A 168 9.81 0.68 -7.43
C MET A 168 9.12 1.58 -6.41
N ILE A 169 7.86 1.91 -6.68
CA ILE A 169 7.01 2.68 -5.74
C ILE A 169 5.69 1.94 -5.58
N THR A 170 5.28 1.74 -4.33
CA THR A 170 4.00 1.13 -3.97
C THR A 170 3.42 1.82 -2.72
N THR A 171 2.21 1.47 -2.31
CA THR A 171 1.63 1.93 -1.03
C THR A 171 1.74 0.85 0.03
N SER A 172 1.70 1.28 1.29
CA SER A 172 1.86 0.39 2.44
C SER A 172 0.81 -0.74 2.46
N CYS A 173 -0.46 -0.44 2.22
CA CYS A 173 -1.53 -1.44 2.22
C CYS A 173 -1.37 -2.47 1.09
N LEU A 174 -1.00 -2.04 -0.12
CA LEU A 174 -0.80 -2.97 -1.24
C LEU A 174 0.36 -3.92 -0.98
N ALA A 175 1.47 -3.41 -0.45
CA ALA A 175 2.59 -4.24 -0.06
C ALA A 175 2.22 -5.18 1.10
N ALA A 176 1.49 -4.69 2.12
CA ALA A 176 1.05 -5.48 3.26
C ALA A 176 0.12 -6.64 2.89
N LEU A 177 -0.62 -6.54 1.77
CA LEU A 177 -1.47 -7.65 1.28
C LEU A 177 -0.71 -8.94 0.98
N GLU A 178 0.60 -8.87 0.76
CA GLU A 178 1.44 -10.06 0.62
C GLU A 178 1.52 -10.89 1.92
N LEU A 179 1.20 -10.29 3.05
CA LEU A 179 1.11 -10.97 4.34
C LEU A 179 -0.23 -11.67 4.55
N ALA A 180 -1.29 -11.20 3.88
CA ALA A 180 -2.62 -11.75 4.04
C ALA A 180 -2.77 -13.12 3.37
N PRO A 181 -3.64 -14.03 3.87
CA PRO A 181 -3.94 -15.32 3.24
C PRO A 181 -4.48 -15.13 1.81
N GLU A 182 -4.04 -15.96 0.87
CA GLU A 182 -4.48 -15.90 -0.53
C GLU A 182 -5.82 -16.62 -0.78
N ALA A 183 -6.42 -17.20 0.24
CA ALA A 183 -7.69 -17.94 0.16
C ALA A 183 -8.82 -17.16 0.81
N GLY A 184 -10.04 -17.34 0.28
CA GLY A 184 -11.25 -16.79 0.85
C GLY A 184 -11.49 -15.30 0.56
N LEU A 185 -12.60 -14.81 1.10
CA LEU A 185 -13.00 -13.40 1.06
C LEU A 185 -12.59 -12.75 2.37
N SER A 186 -11.61 -11.88 2.34
CA SER A 186 -11.04 -11.25 3.54
C SER A 186 -11.06 -9.73 3.46
N VAL A 187 -11.11 -9.11 4.63
CA VAL A 187 -10.99 -7.67 4.80
C VAL A 187 -9.72 -7.38 5.59
N LEU A 188 -8.88 -6.47 5.12
CA LEU A 188 -7.76 -5.92 5.89
C LEU A 188 -8.16 -4.53 6.39
N ALA A 189 -8.14 -4.32 7.70
CA ALA A 189 -8.22 -3.01 8.33
C ALA A 189 -6.84 -2.62 8.85
N LYS A 190 -6.22 -1.63 8.20
CA LYS A 190 -4.90 -1.11 8.55
C LYS A 190 -5.03 0.31 9.07
N LEU A 191 -4.65 0.51 10.32
CA LEU A 191 -4.63 1.81 10.99
C LEU A 191 -3.19 2.35 11.02
N THR A 192 -3.00 3.60 10.62
CA THR A 192 -1.71 4.30 10.67
C THR A 192 -1.98 5.71 11.16
N GLY A 193 -1.64 6.00 12.42
CA GLY A 193 -2.06 7.24 13.07
C GLY A 193 -3.59 7.37 13.04
N ARG A 194 -4.09 8.37 12.30
CA ARG A 194 -5.55 8.60 12.10
C ARG A 194 -6.08 8.06 10.77
N VAL A 195 -5.24 7.51 9.93
CA VAL A 195 -5.64 6.99 8.62
C VAL A 195 -6.03 5.53 8.73
N LEU A 196 -7.29 5.24 8.40
CA LEU A 196 -7.78 3.86 8.24
C LEU A 196 -7.80 3.49 6.76
N THR A 197 -7.11 2.41 6.42
CA THR A 197 -7.17 1.78 5.11
C THR A 197 -7.89 0.44 5.22
N VAL A 198 -9.01 0.31 4.51
CA VAL A 198 -9.79 -0.93 4.44
C VAL A 198 -9.66 -1.51 3.05
N VAL A 199 -9.21 -2.75 2.96
CA VAL A 199 -9.06 -3.48 1.70
C VAL A 199 -9.90 -4.74 1.72
N VAL A 200 -10.78 -4.88 0.75
CA VAL A 200 -11.57 -6.10 0.52
C VAL A 200 -10.91 -6.91 -0.59
N ARG A 201 -10.59 -8.16 -0.30
CA ARG A 201 -9.92 -9.08 -1.23
C ARG A 201 -10.67 -10.42 -1.30
N ASP A 202 -10.99 -10.88 -2.49
CA ASP A 202 -11.47 -12.24 -2.75
C ASP A 202 -10.34 -13.05 -3.39
N LYS A 203 -9.76 -13.95 -2.64
CA LYS A 203 -8.52 -14.66 -3.00
C LYS A 203 -7.40 -13.65 -3.29
N ILE A 204 -6.93 -13.59 -4.53
CA ILE A 204 -5.89 -12.64 -4.98
C ILE A 204 -6.47 -11.36 -5.59
N GLN A 205 -7.80 -11.26 -5.75
CA GLN A 205 -8.45 -10.16 -6.43
C GLN A 205 -8.86 -9.06 -5.44
N LEU A 206 -8.48 -7.83 -5.72
CA LEU A 206 -8.96 -6.67 -4.99
C LEU A 206 -10.38 -6.33 -5.42
N LYS A 207 -11.28 -6.14 -4.46
CA LYS A 207 -12.69 -5.80 -4.71
C LYS A 207 -13.02 -4.38 -4.27
N LEU A 208 -12.36 -3.90 -3.21
CA LEU A 208 -12.55 -2.54 -2.71
C LEU A 208 -11.30 -2.09 -1.98
N VAL A 209 -10.95 -0.82 -2.13
CA VAL A 209 -9.99 -0.14 -1.26
C VAL A 209 -10.60 1.18 -0.82
N ARG A 210 -10.62 1.42 0.47
CA ARG A 210 -10.99 2.69 1.09
C ARG A 210 -9.84 3.17 1.95
N CYS A 211 -9.41 4.39 1.75
CA CYS A 211 -8.40 5.02 2.59
C CYS A 211 -8.93 6.40 3.00
N LEU A 212 -9.09 6.63 4.29
CA LEU A 212 -9.67 7.84 4.84
C LEU A 212 -9.05 8.21 6.18
N GLU A 213 -9.04 9.50 6.46
CA GLU A 213 -8.65 10.02 7.77
C GLU A 213 -9.87 9.99 8.70
N LEU A 214 -9.69 9.38 9.86
CA LEU A 214 -10.72 9.32 10.90
C LEU A 214 -10.70 10.60 11.76
N PRO A 215 -11.85 11.01 12.32
CA PRO A 215 -11.91 12.07 13.34
C PRO A 215 -11.02 11.75 14.53
N SER A 216 -11.06 10.51 15.01
CA SER A 216 -10.13 9.94 15.98
C SER A 216 -9.84 8.46 15.66
N PRO A 217 -8.71 7.89 16.11
CA PRO A 217 -8.44 6.47 15.92
C PRO A 217 -9.18 5.60 16.96
N SER A 218 -10.42 5.97 17.32
CA SER A 218 -11.25 5.21 18.26
C SER A 218 -11.84 3.98 17.60
N MET A 219 -12.15 2.96 18.40
CA MET A 219 -12.81 1.74 17.89
C MET A 219 -14.17 2.05 17.27
N GLU A 220 -14.90 3.03 17.81
CA GLU A 220 -16.18 3.47 17.29
C GLU A 220 -16.07 4.08 15.91
N ASP A 221 -15.08 4.97 15.69
CA ASP A 221 -14.83 5.56 14.37
C ASP A 221 -14.42 4.48 13.36
N VAL A 222 -13.61 3.49 13.76
CA VAL A 222 -13.23 2.36 12.91
C VAL A 222 -14.45 1.52 12.53
N VAL A 223 -15.29 1.16 13.49
CA VAL A 223 -16.53 0.39 13.26
C VAL A 223 -17.46 1.13 12.31
N SER A 224 -17.58 2.46 12.44
CA SER A 224 -18.40 3.28 11.56
C SER A 224 -18.02 3.16 10.07
N VAL A 225 -16.78 2.80 9.78
CA VAL A 225 -16.26 2.54 8.42
C VAL A 225 -16.39 1.07 8.04
N LEU A 226 -16.16 0.16 8.99
CA LEU A 226 -16.20 -1.29 8.73
C LEU A 226 -17.62 -1.76 8.45
N VAL A 227 -18.64 -1.37 9.25
CA VAL A 227 -20.03 -1.79 9.07
C VAL A 227 -20.53 -1.56 7.65
N PRO A 228 -20.46 -0.34 7.06
CA PRO A 228 -20.88 -0.12 5.68
C PRO A 228 -20.04 -0.90 4.66
N THR A 229 -18.79 -1.26 5.00
CA THR A 229 -17.96 -2.07 4.12
C THR A 229 -18.42 -3.53 4.10
N PHE A 230 -18.82 -4.09 5.24
CA PHE A 230 -19.37 -5.44 5.33
C PHE A 230 -20.74 -5.53 4.63
N VAL A 231 -21.60 -4.54 4.79
CA VAL A 231 -22.87 -4.42 4.03
C VAL A 231 -22.58 -4.38 2.52
N TYR A 232 -21.62 -3.56 2.09
CA TYR A 232 -21.21 -3.53 0.68
C TYR A 232 -20.78 -4.91 0.16
N ILE A 233 -20.03 -5.69 0.95
CA ILE A 233 -19.59 -7.04 0.59
C ILE A 233 -20.81 -7.96 0.37
N GLU A 234 -21.78 -7.96 1.30
CA GLU A 234 -22.97 -8.79 1.19
C GLU A 234 -23.81 -8.39 -0.04
N ASP A 235 -24.05 -7.09 -0.25
CA ASP A 235 -24.90 -6.58 -1.34
C ASP A 235 -24.27 -6.76 -2.73
N ASN A 236 -22.97 -6.49 -2.87
CA ASN A 236 -22.33 -6.45 -4.18
C ASN A 236 -21.61 -7.74 -4.56
N LEU A 237 -21.10 -8.49 -3.58
CA LEU A 237 -20.41 -9.76 -3.83
C LEU A 237 -21.32 -10.97 -3.56
N GLY A 238 -22.49 -10.79 -2.92
CA GLY A 238 -23.44 -11.86 -2.59
C GLY A 238 -22.84 -12.90 -1.61
N ARG A 239 -21.85 -12.52 -0.84
CA ARG A 239 -21.09 -13.40 0.08
C ARG A 239 -20.76 -12.64 1.37
N ARG A 240 -20.45 -13.38 2.43
CA ARG A 240 -19.91 -12.81 3.66
C ARG A 240 -18.39 -12.87 3.66
N ALA A 241 -17.74 -11.87 4.25
CA ALA A 241 -16.33 -11.94 4.54
C ALA A 241 -16.06 -13.08 5.53
N GLU A 242 -15.02 -13.84 5.27
CA GLU A 242 -14.62 -14.97 6.10
C GLU A 242 -13.74 -14.50 7.27
N LYS A 243 -12.93 -13.45 7.03
CA LYS A 243 -11.99 -12.92 8.02
C LYS A 243 -11.83 -11.40 7.93
N LEU A 244 -11.61 -10.78 9.09
CA LEU A 244 -11.09 -9.43 9.23
C LEU A 244 -9.67 -9.48 9.80
N LEU A 245 -8.72 -8.97 9.04
CA LEU A 245 -7.31 -8.89 9.42
C LEU A 245 -7.01 -7.51 9.99
N LEU A 246 -6.43 -7.43 11.17
CA LEU A 246 -6.08 -6.17 11.82
C LEU A 246 -4.59 -5.87 11.70
N CYS A 247 -4.26 -4.61 11.39
CA CYS A 247 -2.89 -4.13 11.36
C CYS A 247 -2.81 -2.70 11.91
N GLY A 248 -1.82 -2.43 12.76
CA GLY A 248 -1.58 -1.09 13.29
C GLY A 248 -2.42 -0.69 14.51
N PHE A 249 -3.10 -1.63 15.16
CA PHE A 249 -3.89 -1.36 16.37
C PHE A 249 -3.06 -1.36 17.66
N GLY A 250 -1.78 -1.70 17.59
CA GLY A 250 -0.85 -1.65 18.73
C GLY A 250 -1.35 -2.38 19.96
N ALA A 251 -1.35 -1.70 21.12
CA ALA A 251 -1.82 -2.27 22.38
C ALA A 251 -3.33 -2.57 22.39
N SER A 252 -4.11 -1.92 21.53
CA SER A 252 -5.57 -2.11 21.45
C SER A 252 -5.98 -3.27 20.54
N THR A 253 -5.03 -4.06 20.01
CA THR A 253 -5.35 -5.16 19.07
C THR A 253 -6.32 -6.18 19.68
N ALA A 254 -6.11 -6.63 20.91
CA ALA A 254 -6.98 -7.62 21.55
C ALA A 254 -8.41 -7.08 21.82
N GLU A 255 -8.53 -5.81 22.18
CA GLU A 255 -9.83 -5.13 22.32
C GLU A 255 -10.54 -5.04 20.98
N ALA A 256 -9.81 -4.64 19.92
CA ALA A 256 -10.33 -4.55 18.55
C ALA A 256 -10.80 -5.92 18.04
N GLU A 257 -10.03 -7.00 18.27
CA GLU A 257 -10.42 -8.37 17.93
C GLU A 257 -11.77 -8.75 18.53
N SER A 258 -11.92 -8.57 19.84
CA SER A 258 -13.17 -8.93 20.55
C SER A 258 -14.34 -8.09 20.06
N ARG A 259 -14.18 -6.77 20.02
CA ARG A 259 -15.24 -5.84 19.66
C ARG A 259 -15.69 -6.01 18.21
N PHE A 260 -14.76 -6.10 17.29
CA PHE A 260 -15.14 -6.24 15.87
C PHE A 260 -15.70 -7.61 15.53
N ALA A 261 -15.26 -8.68 16.24
CA ALA A 261 -15.88 -10.00 16.10
C ALA A 261 -17.34 -10.00 16.54
N GLU A 262 -17.65 -9.33 17.65
CA GLU A 262 -19.02 -9.19 18.16
C GLU A 262 -19.91 -8.33 17.23
N GLU A 263 -19.41 -7.15 16.82
CA GLU A 263 -20.21 -6.18 16.05
C GLU A 263 -20.39 -6.59 14.58
N LEU A 264 -19.41 -7.27 13.97
CA LEU A 264 -19.43 -7.63 12.56
C LEU A 264 -19.77 -9.10 12.30
N GLY A 265 -19.77 -9.95 13.33
CA GLY A 265 -20.06 -11.38 13.20
C GLY A 265 -19.07 -12.13 12.30
N VAL A 266 -17.77 -11.76 12.33
CA VAL A 266 -16.72 -12.32 11.51
C VAL A 266 -15.53 -12.75 12.36
N GLU A 267 -14.75 -13.73 11.90
CA GLU A 267 -13.46 -14.07 12.53
C GLU A 267 -12.49 -12.88 12.37
N VAL A 268 -11.92 -12.44 13.49
CA VAL A 268 -10.98 -11.32 13.54
C VAL A 268 -9.63 -11.82 14.04
N GLU A 269 -8.56 -11.50 13.31
CA GLU A 269 -7.20 -11.88 13.69
C GLU A 269 -6.19 -10.78 13.31
N PRO A 270 -5.06 -10.68 14.03
CA PRO A 270 -4.01 -9.75 13.64
C PRO A 270 -3.30 -10.23 12.38
N LEU A 271 -2.90 -9.29 11.53
CA LEU A 271 -2.03 -9.57 10.39
C LEU A 271 -0.68 -10.08 10.91
N ARG A 272 -0.17 -11.17 10.35
CA ARG A 272 1.05 -11.83 10.82
C ARG A 272 2.14 -11.84 9.74
N SER A 273 3.39 -11.82 10.17
CA SER A 273 4.56 -12.00 9.31
C SER A 273 5.60 -12.88 9.99
N PRO A 274 6.31 -13.76 9.25
CA PRO A 274 7.42 -14.53 9.79
C PRO A 274 8.66 -13.67 10.09
N LEU A 275 8.70 -12.42 9.62
CA LEU A 275 9.85 -11.52 9.73
C LEU A 275 9.69 -10.46 10.85
N GLY A 276 8.60 -10.51 11.60
CA GLY A 276 8.31 -9.56 12.68
C GLY A 276 6.83 -9.27 12.80
N THR A 277 6.44 -8.43 13.75
CA THR A 277 5.03 -8.03 13.95
C THR A 277 4.68 -6.87 13.01
N PRO A 278 3.71 -7.05 12.08
CA PRO A 278 3.22 -5.96 11.26
C PRO A 278 2.53 -4.91 12.14
N GLY A 279 2.95 -3.66 11.99
CA GLY A 279 2.42 -2.53 12.74
C GLY A 279 2.10 -1.34 11.82
N GLU A 280 1.90 -0.19 12.43
CA GLU A 280 1.55 1.04 11.73
C GLU A 280 2.56 1.47 10.67
N ASN A 281 3.87 1.22 10.91
CA ASN A 281 4.96 1.84 10.18
C ASN A 281 5.88 0.84 9.45
N ASN A 282 5.53 -0.45 9.42
CA ASN A 282 6.39 -1.50 8.84
C ASN A 282 5.63 -2.61 8.10
N ALA A 283 4.31 -2.58 8.09
CA ALA A 283 3.51 -3.67 7.52
C ALA A 283 3.76 -3.82 6.00
N GLY A 284 3.87 -2.72 5.29
CA GLY A 284 4.20 -2.72 3.86
C GLY A 284 5.61 -3.24 3.61
N LEU A 285 6.58 -2.85 4.45
CA LEU A 285 7.95 -3.32 4.36
C LEU A 285 8.05 -4.84 4.56
N LEU A 286 7.38 -5.37 5.58
CA LEU A 286 7.31 -6.81 5.83
C LEU A 286 6.62 -7.57 4.69
N GLY A 287 5.58 -6.99 4.11
CA GLY A 287 4.92 -7.54 2.93
C GLY A 287 5.83 -7.55 1.70
N TYR A 288 6.56 -6.47 1.45
CA TYR A 288 7.55 -6.42 0.38
C TYR A 288 8.63 -7.49 0.55
N LEU A 289 9.18 -7.66 1.75
CA LEU A 289 10.15 -8.70 2.04
C LEU A 289 9.60 -10.11 1.79
N ARG A 290 8.34 -10.36 2.14
CA ARG A 290 7.67 -11.63 1.87
C ARG A 290 7.52 -11.88 0.37
N SER A 291 7.16 -10.86 -0.42
CA SER A 291 7.03 -10.99 -1.87
C SER A 291 8.34 -11.40 -2.54
N ILE A 292 9.46 -10.86 -2.10
CA ILE A 292 10.80 -11.24 -2.60
C ILE A 292 11.13 -12.68 -2.22
N ALA A 293 10.85 -13.08 -0.97
CA ALA A 293 11.12 -14.44 -0.51
C ALA A 293 10.28 -15.51 -1.23
N LYS A 294 9.11 -15.15 -1.76
CA LYS A 294 8.29 -16.07 -2.59
C LYS A 294 8.82 -16.22 -4.02
N ASN A 295 9.55 -15.24 -4.52
CA ASN A 295 10.04 -15.19 -5.90
C ASN A 295 11.47 -15.73 -6.07
N ASN A 296 12.19 -15.99 -4.96
CA ASN A 296 13.50 -16.62 -4.89
C ASN A 296 13.38 -18.10 -4.54
#